data_f6d8e925d8165e49774081342166fc2e
#
_entry.id   f6d8e925d8165e49774081342166fc2e
#
_cell.length_a   1.000
_cell.length_b   1.000
_cell.length_c   1.000
_cell.angle_alpha   90.00
_cell.angle_beta   90.00
_cell.angle_gamma   90.00
#
_symmetry.space_group_name_H-M   'P 1'
#
loop_
_entity.id
_entity.type
_entity.pdbx_description
1 polymer ?
#
loop_
_entity_poly.entity_id
_entity_poly.type
_entity_poly.pdbx_seq_one_letter_code
_entity_poly.pdbx_strand_id
1 'polypeptide(L)'
;MLDLAAALGQESPTAAREVARLYREEQKRLLYVAVTRAQHFLCVLTAQSADESILPEVLCHDGILAARPVDDLPSLPSRWHRPGDRTHTTTTTIAPLPPGGVHQTYARTSFSGITARRQRRVATEFAATGGGSDEESDLSPAAAEADVTAATGPASPAEFAVPDLPAGTAFGSVVHEIFERIDLGRPLAEEVRAVVAETATSQLFAGRQAVLADTITRAMQTPFGGPLGDRCFADFARADRLAEMDFEMALADSTAAVRASDVGRVFAALLPPSDPLHGYAAELSDPSFDIPLAGLINGSIDAVLRIRDTGAGRPRLVIADYKTNKLHRADAARPAEAYAHAGLVAAMAEHHYPLQAAVYGTAVYRMLRWRLGEADPADCIAGVVYAFIRGTRGADGPVDAAGRRHGMFVWQPPPALWPRLSRLFAGDRP
;
A
#
# COMPACT_ATOMS: atom_id res chain seq x y z
N MET A 1 9.62 -11.70 9.47
CA MET A 1 9.26 -11.96 8.06
C MET A 1 8.52 -13.27 7.99
N LEU A 2 7.22 -13.26 7.68
CA LEU A 2 6.42 -14.49 7.53
C LEU A 2 6.87 -15.18 6.24
N ASP A 3 7.35 -16.41 6.36
CA ASP A 3 7.68 -17.22 5.19
C ASP A 3 6.39 -17.73 4.55
N LEU A 4 5.92 -17.06 3.51
CA LEU A 4 4.73 -17.45 2.76
C LEU A 4 4.91 -18.82 2.08
N ALA A 5 6.13 -19.23 1.75
CA ALA A 5 6.39 -20.55 1.17
C ALA A 5 6.21 -21.65 2.21
N ALA A 6 6.70 -21.46 3.43
CA ALA A 6 6.40 -22.34 4.57
C ALA A 6 4.89 -22.32 4.89
N ALA A 7 4.26 -21.16 4.79
CA ALA A 7 2.83 -20.97 4.96
C ALA A 7 1.99 -21.66 3.88
N LEU A 8 2.52 -21.85 2.68
CA LEU A 8 1.90 -22.56 1.57
C LEU A 8 2.26 -24.07 1.54
N GLY A 9 3.05 -24.55 2.53
CA GLY A 9 3.45 -25.95 2.62
C GLY A 9 4.44 -26.39 1.55
N GLN A 10 5.10 -25.45 0.86
CA GLN A 10 6.09 -25.73 -0.18
C GLN A 10 7.40 -25.00 0.14
N GLU A 11 8.30 -25.68 0.84
CA GLU A 11 9.66 -25.22 1.01
C GLU A 11 10.48 -25.54 -0.24
N SER A 12 10.83 -24.52 -1.01
CA SER A 12 11.86 -24.64 -2.02
C SER A 12 13.20 -24.21 -1.43
N PRO A 13 14.20 -25.09 -1.30
CA PRO A 13 15.54 -24.74 -0.82
C PRO A 13 16.19 -23.62 -1.65
N THR A 14 15.85 -23.51 -2.93
CA THR A 14 16.34 -22.47 -3.82
C THR A 14 15.73 -21.11 -3.50
N ALA A 15 14.41 -21.08 -3.23
CA ALA A 15 13.73 -19.85 -2.84
C ALA A 15 14.21 -19.35 -1.47
N ALA A 16 14.43 -20.24 -0.50
CA ALA A 16 14.97 -19.88 0.81
C ALA A 16 16.38 -19.25 0.70
N ARG A 17 17.26 -19.81 -0.12
CA ARG A 17 18.60 -19.25 -0.37
C ARG A 17 18.53 -17.87 -1.04
N GLU A 18 17.62 -17.70 -1.99
CA GLU A 18 17.44 -16.42 -2.68
C GLU A 18 16.87 -15.34 -1.74
N VAL A 19 15.94 -15.70 -0.85
CA VAL A 19 15.47 -14.79 0.23
C VAL A 19 16.64 -14.39 1.13
N ALA A 20 17.45 -15.35 1.57
CA ALA A 20 18.59 -15.05 2.42
C ALA A 20 19.62 -14.15 1.69
N ARG A 21 19.86 -14.38 0.39
CA ARG A 21 20.70 -13.51 -0.44
C ARG A 21 20.16 -12.09 -0.52
N LEU A 22 18.87 -11.92 -0.86
CA LEU A 22 18.23 -10.60 -0.95
C LEU A 22 18.21 -9.87 0.40
N TYR A 23 17.95 -10.60 1.50
CA TYR A 23 18.04 -10.03 2.83
C TYR A 23 19.47 -9.52 3.14
N ARG A 24 20.48 -10.29 2.78
CA ARG A 24 21.88 -9.89 2.95
C ARG A 24 22.24 -8.65 2.10
N GLU A 25 21.75 -8.57 0.87
CA GLU A 25 21.93 -7.38 0.01
C GLU A 25 21.24 -6.14 0.57
N GLU A 26 20.06 -6.30 1.17
CA GLU A 26 19.36 -5.20 1.82
C GLU A 26 20.09 -4.73 3.08
N GLN A 27 20.63 -5.64 3.89
CA GLN A 27 21.48 -5.29 5.03
C GLN A 27 22.71 -4.48 4.59
N LYS A 28 23.35 -4.84 3.46
CA LYS A 28 24.45 -4.07 2.89
C LYS A 28 24.04 -2.65 2.50
N ARG A 29 22.87 -2.49 1.86
CA ARG A 29 22.34 -1.18 1.49
C ARG A 29 22.05 -0.32 2.72
N LEU A 30 21.42 -0.89 3.75
CA LEU A 30 21.16 -0.19 5.01
C LEU A 30 22.43 0.26 5.70
N LEU A 31 23.45 -0.63 5.75
CA LEU A 31 24.77 -0.27 6.27
C LEU A 31 25.41 0.85 5.46
N TYR A 32 25.40 0.76 4.12
CA TYR A 32 25.91 1.81 3.25
C TYR A 32 25.25 3.15 3.54
N VAL A 33 23.92 3.20 3.67
CA VAL A 33 23.20 4.42 4.03
C VAL A 33 23.64 4.94 5.39
N ALA A 34 23.76 4.06 6.39
CA ALA A 34 24.19 4.45 7.73
C ALA A 34 25.60 5.07 7.73
N VAL A 35 26.57 4.44 7.06
CA VAL A 35 27.95 4.93 7.03
C VAL A 35 28.11 6.21 6.19
N THR A 36 27.32 6.38 5.13
CA THR A 36 27.39 7.57 4.27
C THR A 36 26.63 8.79 4.85
N ARG A 37 25.90 8.63 5.95
CA ARG A 37 25.25 9.75 6.66
C ARG A 37 26.21 10.58 7.52
N ALA A 38 27.38 10.06 7.83
CA ALA A 38 28.38 10.79 8.59
C ALA A 38 28.96 11.94 7.76
N GLN A 39 28.89 13.18 8.26
CA GLN A 39 29.41 14.37 7.58
C GLN A 39 30.89 14.64 7.88
N HIS A 40 31.38 14.25 9.06
CA HIS A 40 32.72 14.60 9.52
C HIS A 40 33.52 13.43 10.06
N PHE A 41 32.87 12.49 10.75
CA PHE A 41 33.52 11.37 11.39
C PHE A 41 32.58 10.19 11.53
N LEU A 42 33.07 9.00 11.25
CA LEU A 42 32.37 7.74 11.42
C LEU A 42 33.23 6.79 12.24
N CYS A 43 32.70 6.25 13.32
CA CYS A 43 33.30 5.18 14.08
C CYS A 43 32.37 3.96 14.07
N VAL A 44 32.86 2.83 13.60
CA VAL A 44 32.12 1.57 13.58
C VAL A 44 32.79 0.60 14.53
N LEU A 45 32.06 0.20 15.58
CA LEU A 45 32.52 -0.78 16.54
C LEU A 45 32.06 -2.17 16.10
N THR A 46 32.98 -3.11 16.02
CA THR A 46 32.71 -4.50 15.65
C THR A 46 33.19 -5.45 16.73
N ALA A 47 32.45 -6.55 16.94
CA ALA A 47 32.88 -7.64 17.81
C ALA A 47 33.50 -8.77 16.96
N GLN A 48 34.54 -9.42 17.47
CA GLN A 48 35.25 -10.47 16.73
C GLN A 48 34.46 -11.78 16.51
N SER A 49 33.31 -11.94 17.16
CA SER A 49 32.54 -13.20 17.15
C SER A 49 31.43 -13.27 16.10
N ALA A 50 31.35 -12.33 15.18
CA ALA A 50 30.23 -12.27 14.24
C ALA A 50 30.59 -12.93 12.89
N ASP A 51 30.59 -14.27 12.84
CA ASP A 51 30.76 -15.04 11.60
C ASP A 51 29.71 -14.71 10.51
N GLU A 52 28.60 -14.06 10.89
CA GLU A 52 27.52 -13.64 9.99
C GLU A 52 27.52 -12.12 9.73
N SER A 53 28.49 -11.38 10.22
CA SER A 53 28.53 -9.92 10.03
C SER A 53 28.83 -9.56 8.58
N ILE A 54 28.03 -8.63 8.05
CA ILE A 54 28.28 -8.03 6.71
C ILE A 54 29.32 -6.90 6.76
N LEU A 55 29.74 -6.48 7.96
CA LEU A 55 30.65 -5.34 8.15
C LEU A 55 32.00 -5.53 7.45
N PRO A 56 32.69 -6.69 7.58
CA PRO A 56 33.94 -6.89 6.86
C PRO A 56 33.80 -6.85 5.34
N GLU A 57 32.67 -7.39 4.85
CA GLU A 57 32.39 -7.45 3.41
C GLU A 57 32.13 -6.06 2.80
N VAL A 58 31.52 -5.15 3.56
CA VAL A 58 31.16 -3.80 3.08
C VAL A 58 32.26 -2.78 3.37
N LEU A 59 32.90 -2.86 4.53
CA LEU A 59 33.83 -1.81 4.99
C LEU A 59 35.30 -2.15 4.76
N CYS A 60 35.68 -3.43 4.62
CA CYS A 60 37.05 -3.86 4.48
C CYS A 60 37.42 -4.34 3.06
N HIS A 61 36.58 -4.06 2.07
CA HIS A 61 36.86 -4.42 0.70
C HIS A 61 38.03 -3.59 0.16
N ASP A 62 39.02 -4.26 -0.45
CA ASP A 62 40.23 -3.67 -1.06
C ASP A 62 41.16 -2.89 -0.09
N GLY A 63 41.10 -3.16 1.21
CA GLY A 63 42.00 -2.53 2.17
C GLY A 63 41.72 -1.04 2.44
N ILE A 64 40.57 -0.53 2.07
CA ILE A 64 40.19 0.88 2.22
C ILE A 64 39.99 1.26 3.69
N LEU A 65 39.56 0.31 4.53
CA LEU A 65 39.45 0.49 5.98
C LEU A 65 40.16 -0.65 6.72
N ALA A 66 41.17 -0.30 7.49
CA ALA A 66 41.83 -1.24 8.38
C ALA A 66 41.10 -1.21 9.75
N ALA A 67 40.62 -2.37 10.21
CA ALA A 67 40.16 -2.50 11.59
C ALA A 67 41.37 -2.34 12.53
N ARG A 68 41.22 -1.52 13.57
CA ARG A 68 42.22 -1.36 14.63
C ARG A 68 41.61 -1.85 15.95
N PRO A 69 42.43 -2.49 16.83
CA PRO A 69 42.00 -2.73 18.20
C PRO A 69 41.56 -1.43 18.89
N VAL A 70 40.57 -1.52 19.74
CA VAL A 70 40.01 -0.34 20.45
C VAL A 70 41.13 0.36 21.26
N ASP A 71 42.08 -0.40 21.78
CA ASP A 71 43.22 0.12 22.56
C ASP A 71 44.20 0.94 21.73
N ASP A 72 44.21 0.79 20.40
CA ASP A 72 45.04 1.55 19.46
C ASP A 72 44.39 2.83 18.95
N LEU A 73 43.14 3.13 19.40
CA LEU A 73 42.46 4.35 19.00
C LEU A 73 43.15 5.57 19.67
N PRO A 74 43.42 6.64 18.92
CA PRO A 74 43.92 7.86 19.51
C PRO A 74 42.94 8.37 20.53
N SER A 75 43.42 8.79 21.70
CA SER A 75 42.56 9.42 22.72
C SER A 75 41.81 10.60 22.09
N LEU A 76 40.47 10.57 22.20
CA LEU A 76 39.65 11.66 21.69
C LEU A 76 40.11 12.95 22.39
N PRO A 77 40.27 14.08 21.68
CA PRO A 77 40.58 15.33 22.28
C PRO A 77 39.51 15.68 23.32
N SER A 78 39.96 16.07 24.52
CA SER A 78 39.10 16.36 25.68
C SER A 78 38.16 17.57 25.47
N ARG A 79 38.31 18.28 24.36
CA ARG A 79 37.41 19.36 23.93
C ARG A 79 37.29 19.34 22.40
N TRP A 80 36.08 19.22 21.91
CA TRP A 80 35.73 19.58 20.55
C TRP A 80 35.83 21.09 20.43
N HIS A 81 36.94 21.61 19.87
CA HIS A 81 36.93 22.98 19.39
C HIS A 81 36.05 22.98 18.13
N ARG A 82 34.95 23.71 18.17
CA ARG A 82 34.38 24.21 16.91
C ARG A 82 35.55 24.86 16.18
N PRO A 83 35.80 24.56 14.91
CA PRO A 83 36.74 25.35 14.13
C PRO A 83 36.31 26.81 14.26
N GLY A 84 37.08 27.59 15.03
CA GLY A 84 36.86 29.03 15.09
C GLY A 84 37.06 29.57 13.69
N ASP A 85 36.23 30.46 13.28
CA ASP A 85 36.24 31.33 12.12
C ASP A 85 37.53 31.32 11.26
N ARG A 86 37.86 30.22 10.64
CA ARG A 86 38.61 30.23 9.41
C ARG A 86 37.61 30.32 8.30
N THR A 87 37.30 31.51 7.87
CA THR A 87 36.67 31.81 6.58
C THR A 87 37.56 31.30 5.44
N HIS A 88 37.74 29.99 5.37
CA HIS A 88 38.12 29.39 4.11
C HIS A 88 36.84 29.40 3.29
N THR A 89 36.68 30.46 2.53
CA THR A 89 35.77 30.46 1.39
C THR A 89 36.31 29.41 0.39
N THR A 90 36.01 28.14 0.67
CA THR A 90 36.24 27.11 -0.33
C THR A 90 35.15 27.40 -1.37
N THR A 91 35.55 28.06 -2.45
CA THR A 91 34.69 28.19 -3.62
C THR A 91 34.50 26.78 -4.14
N THR A 92 33.40 26.13 -3.71
CA THR A 92 33.01 24.83 -4.23
C THR A 92 32.58 25.07 -5.68
N THR A 93 33.49 24.81 -6.61
CA THR A 93 33.15 24.83 -8.04
C THR A 93 32.33 23.57 -8.29
N ILE A 94 31.02 23.75 -8.45
CA ILE A 94 30.15 22.65 -8.88
C ILE A 94 30.60 22.26 -10.28
N ALA A 95 31.09 21.04 -10.45
CA ALA A 95 31.44 20.53 -11.75
C ALA A 95 30.20 20.64 -12.67
N PRO A 96 30.35 21.14 -13.90
CA PRO A 96 29.22 21.18 -14.83
C PRO A 96 28.69 19.76 -15.04
N LEU A 97 27.37 19.62 -15.05
CA LEU A 97 26.74 18.35 -15.41
C LEU A 97 27.25 17.89 -16.78
N PRO A 98 27.49 16.59 -16.96
CA PRO A 98 27.92 16.08 -18.25
C PRO A 98 26.93 16.50 -19.35
N PRO A 99 27.41 16.78 -20.57
CA PRO A 99 26.53 17.08 -21.69
C PRO A 99 25.51 15.96 -21.90
N GLY A 100 24.21 16.26 -21.78
CA GLY A 100 23.13 15.29 -21.83
C GLY A 100 22.39 15.08 -20.52
N GLY A 101 22.85 15.67 -19.41
CA GLY A 101 22.21 15.54 -18.09
C GLY A 101 22.38 14.17 -17.46
N VAL A 102 21.85 14.01 -16.26
CA VAL A 102 21.71 12.69 -15.61
C VAL A 102 20.42 12.09 -16.12
N HIS A 103 20.48 11.12 -17.03
CA HIS A 103 19.31 10.33 -17.39
C HIS A 103 18.92 9.48 -16.19
N GLN A 104 17.89 9.88 -15.46
CA GLN A 104 17.26 9.01 -14.49
C GLN A 104 16.53 7.90 -15.25
N THR A 105 17.17 6.75 -15.40
CA THR A 105 16.55 5.55 -15.98
C THR A 105 15.56 4.90 -15.02
N TYR A 106 15.63 5.26 -13.75
CA TYR A 106 14.74 4.74 -12.70
C TYR A 106 14.07 5.89 -11.94
N ALA A 107 12.74 5.88 -11.93
CA ALA A 107 11.92 6.69 -11.03
C ALA A 107 11.26 5.76 -10.00
N ARG A 108 11.30 6.13 -8.71
CA ARG A 108 10.43 5.51 -7.71
C ARG A 108 9.06 6.19 -7.77
N THR A 109 8.01 5.41 -7.79
CA THR A 109 6.64 5.90 -7.71
C THR A 109 5.81 5.02 -6.79
N SER A 110 4.66 5.53 -6.36
CA SER A 110 3.65 4.76 -5.64
C SER A 110 2.31 4.96 -6.34
N PHE A 111 1.30 4.17 -5.97
CA PHE A 111 -0.05 4.39 -6.48
C PHE A 111 -0.52 5.82 -6.18
N SER A 112 -0.33 6.32 -4.95
CA SER A 112 -0.66 7.71 -4.57
C SER A 112 0.11 8.74 -5.40
N GLY A 113 1.38 8.48 -5.72
CA GLY A 113 2.19 9.32 -6.59
C GLY A 113 1.65 9.39 -8.02
N ILE A 114 1.10 8.29 -8.55
CA ILE A 114 0.47 8.24 -9.88
C ILE A 114 -0.80 9.09 -9.89
N THR A 115 -1.69 8.91 -8.93
CA THR A 115 -2.96 9.64 -8.84
C THR A 115 -2.74 11.13 -8.58
N ALA A 116 -1.77 11.53 -7.74
CA ALA A 116 -1.40 12.91 -7.50
C ALA A 116 -0.81 13.61 -8.76
N ARG A 117 -0.07 12.88 -9.60
CA ARG A 117 0.41 13.42 -10.89
C ARG A 117 -0.75 13.72 -11.85
N ARG A 118 -1.77 12.87 -11.89
CA ARG A 118 -2.99 13.12 -12.65
C ARG A 118 -3.69 14.39 -12.18
N GLN A 119 -3.93 14.52 -10.87
CA GLN A 119 -4.60 15.69 -10.31
C GLN A 119 -3.86 16.99 -10.64
N ARG A 120 -2.53 17.01 -10.52
CA ARG A 120 -1.71 18.16 -10.90
C ARG A 120 -1.83 18.49 -12.40
N ARG A 121 -1.81 17.48 -13.26
CA ARG A 121 -1.96 17.68 -14.70
C ARG A 121 -3.31 18.30 -15.06
N VAL A 122 -4.40 17.77 -14.49
CA VAL A 122 -5.76 18.33 -14.67
C VAL A 122 -5.81 19.76 -14.15
N ALA A 123 -5.26 20.04 -12.95
CA ALA A 123 -5.21 21.40 -12.41
C ALA A 123 -4.41 22.37 -13.30
N THR A 124 -3.30 21.92 -13.86
CA THR A 124 -2.49 22.75 -14.78
C THR A 124 -3.22 23.02 -16.10
N GLU A 125 -3.95 22.06 -16.64
CA GLU A 125 -4.80 22.25 -17.83
C GLU A 125 -5.95 23.22 -17.54
N PHE A 126 -6.57 23.16 -16.34
CA PHE A 126 -7.55 24.16 -15.90
C PHE A 126 -6.94 25.54 -15.67
N ALA A 127 -5.74 25.63 -15.10
CA ALA A 127 -5.04 26.91 -14.90
C ALA A 127 -4.58 27.53 -16.22
N ALA A 128 -4.23 26.73 -17.22
CA ALA A 128 -3.88 27.21 -18.56
C ALA A 128 -5.09 27.79 -19.33
N THR A 129 -6.31 27.48 -18.86
CA THR A 129 -7.55 28.04 -19.43
C THR A 129 -8.11 29.25 -18.66
N GLY A 130 -7.47 29.72 -17.61
CA GLY A 130 -7.81 30.98 -16.94
C GLY A 130 -7.61 30.99 -15.41
N GLY A 131 -6.61 31.69 -14.93
CA GLY A 131 -6.53 32.25 -13.59
C GLY A 131 -5.58 31.55 -12.62
N GLY A 132 -4.47 32.24 -12.31
CA GLY A 132 -3.39 31.73 -11.47
C GLY A 132 -3.60 31.84 -9.97
N SER A 133 -2.83 31.04 -9.27
CA SER A 133 -1.94 31.44 -8.16
C SER A 133 -1.11 30.23 -7.71
N ASP A 134 0.20 30.45 -7.68
CA ASP A 134 1.19 29.49 -7.18
C ASP A 134 1.14 29.43 -5.66
N GLU A 135 0.87 28.25 -5.11
CA GLU A 135 1.36 27.84 -3.80
C GLU A 135 1.64 26.35 -3.84
N GLU A 136 2.93 25.99 -3.69
CA GLU A 136 3.38 24.63 -3.48
C GLU A 136 2.78 24.08 -2.18
N SER A 137 1.87 23.15 -2.29
CA SER A 137 1.34 22.41 -1.16
C SER A 137 1.58 20.93 -1.38
N ASP A 138 2.37 20.36 -0.48
CA ASP A 138 2.68 18.94 -0.35
C ASP A 138 1.39 18.20 0.08
N LEU A 139 0.49 17.95 -0.87
CA LEU A 139 -0.82 17.37 -0.61
C LEU A 139 -0.89 15.95 -1.16
N SER A 140 -0.82 15.00 -0.24
CA SER A 140 -1.37 13.66 -0.40
C SER A 140 -2.84 13.72 -0.89
N PRO A 141 -3.33 12.83 -1.76
CA PRO A 141 -4.64 12.92 -2.43
C PRO A 141 -5.84 12.64 -1.50
N ALA A 142 -5.90 13.29 -0.35
CA ALA A 142 -7.00 13.20 0.62
C ALA A 142 -7.57 14.57 0.98
N ALA A 143 -7.22 15.63 0.28
CA ALA A 143 -7.58 16.99 0.67
C ALA A 143 -8.60 17.61 -0.29
N ALA A 144 -9.73 16.96 -0.49
CA ALA A 144 -10.92 17.60 -1.01
C ALA A 144 -12.15 17.23 -0.16
N GLU A 145 -11.99 17.25 1.15
CA GLU A 145 -13.12 17.28 2.07
C GLU A 145 -13.21 18.69 2.64
N ALA A 146 -14.04 19.52 2.00
CA ALA A 146 -14.45 20.79 2.56
C ALA A 146 -15.07 20.54 3.94
N ASP A 147 -14.57 21.29 4.92
CA ASP A 147 -15.12 21.42 6.27
C ASP A 147 -16.58 21.89 6.15
N VAL A 148 -17.51 20.94 6.15
CA VAL A 148 -18.94 21.25 6.15
C VAL A 148 -19.41 21.23 7.58
N THR A 149 -19.55 22.43 8.14
CA THR A 149 -20.29 22.70 9.37
C THR A 149 -21.56 21.85 9.45
N ALA A 150 -21.77 21.25 10.62
CA ALA A 150 -22.89 20.38 10.94
C ALA A 150 -24.25 21.02 10.53
N ALA A 151 -24.81 20.58 9.44
CA ALA A 151 -26.19 20.84 9.12
C ALA A 151 -27.03 19.84 9.90
N THR A 152 -27.86 20.34 10.83
CA THR A 152 -28.91 19.60 11.52
C THR A 152 -30.03 19.30 10.54
N GLY A 153 -29.87 18.24 9.74
CA GLY A 153 -30.93 17.64 8.97
C GLY A 153 -31.78 16.68 9.82
N PRO A 154 -32.99 16.28 9.37
CA PRO A 154 -33.79 15.31 10.09
C PRO A 154 -33.01 14.00 10.27
N ALA A 155 -33.07 13.44 11.50
CA ALA A 155 -32.37 12.20 11.83
C ALA A 155 -32.78 11.08 10.84
N SER A 156 -31.77 10.50 10.19
CA SER A 156 -31.97 9.31 9.33
C SER A 156 -32.51 8.15 10.19
N PRO A 157 -33.46 7.33 9.69
CA PRO A 157 -33.84 6.10 10.37
C PRO A 157 -32.60 5.28 10.72
N ALA A 158 -32.55 4.62 11.88
CA ALA A 158 -31.36 3.89 12.39
C ALA A 158 -30.81 2.86 11.37
N GLU A 159 -31.68 2.28 10.55
CA GLU A 159 -31.36 1.35 9.48
C GLU A 159 -30.42 1.96 8.41
N PHE A 160 -30.56 3.27 8.14
CA PHE A 160 -29.77 3.99 7.13
C PHE A 160 -28.67 4.89 7.72
N ALA A 161 -28.54 4.90 9.04
CA ALA A 161 -27.51 5.70 9.70
C ALA A 161 -26.11 5.18 9.41
N VAL A 162 -25.14 6.09 9.27
CA VAL A 162 -23.71 5.79 9.14
C VAL A 162 -23.01 6.31 10.40
N PRO A 163 -21.97 5.64 10.91
CA PRO A 163 -21.25 6.10 12.09
C PRO A 163 -20.71 7.52 11.94
N ASP A 164 -20.92 8.36 12.97
CA ASP A 164 -20.32 9.70 13.04
C ASP A 164 -18.86 9.57 13.45
N LEU A 165 -18.01 9.42 12.48
CA LEU A 165 -16.57 9.29 12.63
C LEU A 165 -15.85 10.42 11.88
N PRO A 166 -14.67 10.83 12.34
CA PRO A 166 -13.85 11.82 11.66
C PRO A 166 -13.54 11.40 10.22
N ALA A 167 -13.13 12.34 9.38
CA ALA A 167 -12.68 12.11 8.02
C ALA A 167 -11.21 12.55 7.87
N GLY A 168 -10.60 12.24 6.72
CA GLY A 168 -9.25 12.65 6.37
C GLY A 168 -8.17 11.63 6.69
N THR A 169 -6.93 11.95 6.28
CA THR A 169 -5.78 11.04 6.35
C THR A 169 -5.41 10.61 7.76
N ALA A 170 -5.45 11.53 8.73
CA ALA A 170 -5.14 11.22 10.13
C ALA A 170 -6.10 10.16 10.71
N PHE A 171 -7.39 10.22 10.34
CA PHE A 171 -8.36 9.19 10.70
C PHE A 171 -8.04 7.87 10.00
N GLY A 172 -7.74 7.93 8.70
CA GLY A 172 -7.36 6.75 7.91
C GLY A 172 -6.17 6.01 8.51
N SER A 173 -5.07 6.71 8.82
CA SER A 173 -3.87 6.12 9.40
C SER A 173 -4.12 5.39 10.71
N VAL A 174 -4.92 5.97 11.61
CA VAL A 174 -5.27 5.31 12.88
C VAL A 174 -6.13 4.06 12.65
N VAL A 175 -7.06 4.10 11.69
CA VAL A 175 -7.86 2.93 11.32
C VAL A 175 -6.99 1.79 10.80
N HIS A 176 -6.03 2.07 9.88
CA HIS A 176 -5.11 1.06 9.37
C HIS A 176 -4.24 0.48 10.50
N GLU A 177 -3.68 1.33 11.38
CA GLU A 177 -2.93 0.88 12.56
C GLU A 177 -3.77 -0.03 13.47
N ILE A 178 -5.06 0.27 13.68
CA ILE A 178 -5.94 -0.59 14.46
C ILE A 178 -6.10 -1.96 13.79
N PHE A 179 -6.40 -1.99 12.49
CA PHE A 179 -6.53 -3.26 11.76
C PHE A 179 -5.24 -4.07 11.78
N GLU A 180 -4.08 -3.44 11.65
CA GLU A 180 -2.78 -4.10 11.72
C GLU A 180 -2.56 -4.78 13.08
N ARG A 181 -2.90 -4.08 14.18
CA ARG A 181 -2.58 -4.49 15.56
C ARG A 181 -3.54 -5.50 16.17
N ILE A 182 -4.78 -5.62 15.67
CA ILE A 182 -5.79 -6.55 16.21
C ILE A 182 -5.26 -7.99 16.23
N ASP A 183 -5.25 -8.61 17.42
CA ASP A 183 -4.93 -10.02 17.61
C ASP A 183 -6.22 -10.85 17.70
N LEU A 184 -6.50 -11.64 16.67
CA LEU A 184 -7.68 -12.51 16.58
C LEU A 184 -7.57 -13.79 17.47
N GLY A 185 -6.51 -13.94 18.25
CA GLY A 185 -6.40 -14.94 19.32
C GLY A 185 -7.19 -14.59 20.58
N ARG A 186 -7.79 -13.39 20.63
CA ARG A 186 -8.60 -12.87 21.75
C ARG A 186 -10.05 -12.65 21.34
N PRO A 187 -11.00 -12.50 22.30
CA PRO A 187 -12.37 -12.12 21.98
C PRO A 187 -12.39 -10.78 21.22
N LEU A 188 -12.88 -10.81 19.98
CA LEU A 188 -12.75 -9.69 19.02
C LEU A 188 -13.16 -8.34 19.61
N ALA A 189 -14.35 -8.25 20.23
CA ALA A 189 -14.87 -6.98 20.74
C ALA A 189 -14.04 -6.41 21.92
N GLU A 190 -13.37 -7.26 22.68
CA GLU A 190 -12.47 -6.83 23.77
C GLU A 190 -11.16 -6.35 23.21
N GLU A 191 -10.60 -7.10 22.27
CA GLU A 191 -9.35 -6.75 21.59
C GLU A 191 -9.47 -5.44 20.83
N VAL A 192 -10.52 -5.29 20.03
CA VAL A 192 -10.76 -4.02 19.28
C VAL A 192 -10.86 -2.84 20.24
N ARG A 193 -11.58 -2.96 21.37
CA ARG A 193 -11.67 -1.87 22.34
C ARG A 193 -10.32 -1.54 22.97
N ALA A 194 -9.51 -2.55 23.28
CA ALA A 194 -8.16 -2.34 23.83
C ALA A 194 -7.27 -1.61 22.82
N VAL A 195 -7.20 -2.10 21.58
CA VAL A 195 -6.38 -1.48 20.53
C VAL A 195 -6.85 -0.05 20.22
N VAL A 196 -8.16 0.20 20.13
CA VAL A 196 -8.71 1.55 19.91
C VAL A 196 -8.33 2.48 21.08
N ALA A 197 -8.39 2.02 22.32
CA ALA A 197 -8.00 2.83 23.48
C ALA A 197 -6.52 3.23 23.45
N GLU A 198 -5.66 2.37 22.91
CA GLU A 198 -4.23 2.62 22.77
C GLU A 198 -3.86 3.52 21.58
N THR A 199 -4.56 3.38 20.44
CA THR A 199 -4.21 4.06 19.19
C THR A 199 -4.98 5.38 18.97
N ALA A 200 -6.28 5.40 19.27
CA ALA A 200 -7.15 6.56 19.04
C ALA A 200 -7.09 7.56 20.22
N THR A 201 -5.90 8.04 20.56
CA THR A 201 -5.67 8.90 21.73
C THR A 201 -5.74 10.40 21.43
N SER A 202 -5.70 10.80 20.16
CA SER A 202 -5.72 12.21 19.77
C SER A 202 -7.08 12.85 19.99
N GLN A 203 -7.12 14.19 20.08
CA GLN A 203 -8.35 14.97 20.22
C GLN A 203 -9.38 14.70 19.10
N LEU A 204 -8.93 14.25 17.94
CA LEU A 204 -9.76 13.84 16.82
C LEU A 204 -10.79 12.75 17.21
N PHE A 205 -10.42 11.88 18.15
CA PHE A 205 -11.24 10.73 18.60
C PHE A 205 -11.96 10.99 19.93
N ALA A 206 -11.86 12.19 20.49
CA ALA A 206 -12.50 12.50 21.78
C ALA A 206 -13.99 12.21 21.73
N GLY A 207 -14.48 11.35 22.62
CA GLY A 207 -15.87 10.93 22.69
C GLY A 207 -16.34 9.95 21.57
N ARG A 208 -15.47 9.56 20.64
CA ARG A 208 -15.81 8.69 19.48
C ARG A 208 -15.17 7.31 19.52
N GLN A 209 -14.33 7.02 20.51
CA GLN A 209 -13.64 5.73 20.61
C GLN A 209 -14.60 4.53 20.64
N ALA A 210 -15.71 4.64 21.36
CA ALA A 210 -16.71 3.55 21.43
C ALA A 210 -17.38 3.32 20.06
N VAL A 211 -17.72 4.39 19.33
CA VAL A 211 -18.30 4.30 17.98
C VAL A 211 -17.28 3.72 17.01
N LEU A 212 -16.02 4.11 17.12
CA LEU A 212 -14.93 3.57 16.31
C LEU A 212 -14.76 2.07 16.57
N ALA A 213 -14.67 1.64 17.84
CA ALA A 213 -14.52 0.24 18.22
C ALA A 213 -15.69 -0.62 17.70
N ASP A 214 -16.91 -0.15 17.81
CA ASP A 214 -18.09 -0.81 17.27
C ASP A 214 -18.05 -0.90 15.74
N THR A 215 -17.64 0.18 15.06
CA THR A 215 -17.47 0.19 13.60
C THR A 215 -16.43 -0.80 13.12
N ILE A 216 -15.25 -0.84 13.76
CA ILE A 216 -14.18 -1.79 13.43
C ILE A 216 -14.65 -3.23 13.70
N THR A 217 -15.31 -3.48 14.83
CA THR A 217 -15.86 -4.81 15.17
C THR A 217 -16.84 -5.28 14.09
N ARG A 218 -17.78 -4.42 13.66
CA ARG A 218 -18.70 -4.73 12.57
C ARG A 218 -17.98 -4.96 11.25
N ALA A 219 -16.97 -4.16 10.92
CA ALA A 219 -16.18 -4.36 9.70
C ALA A 219 -15.49 -5.73 9.70
N MET A 220 -14.91 -6.11 10.83
CA MET A 220 -14.27 -7.42 10.99
C MET A 220 -15.24 -8.60 10.85
N GLN A 221 -16.51 -8.42 11.24
CA GLN A 221 -17.55 -9.45 11.22
C GLN A 221 -18.45 -9.39 9.98
N THR A 222 -18.30 -8.37 9.13
CA THR A 222 -19.11 -8.29 7.91
C THR A 222 -18.62 -9.33 6.90
N PRO A 223 -19.48 -10.26 6.45
CA PRO A 223 -19.09 -11.22 5.42
C PRO A 223 -18.65 -10.52 4.14
N PHE A 224 -17.66 -11.07 3.46
CA PHE A 224 -17.23 -10.53 2.16
C PHE A 224 -18.35 -10.58 1.14
N GLY A 225 -19.14 -11.64 1.15
CA GLY A 225 -20.24 -11.86 0.20
C GLY A 225 -19.75 -12.26 -1.20
N GLY A 226 -20.71 -12.35 -2.12
CA GLY A 226 -20.42 -12.71 -3.51
C GLY A 226 -19.58 -13.98 -3.63
N PRO A 227 -18.51 -14.00 -4.43
CA PRO A 227 -17.70 -15.21 -4.68
C PRO A 227 -16.87 -15.69 -3.47
N LEU A 228 -16.70 -14.88 -2.42
CA LEU A 228 -15.99 -15.25 -1.21
C LEU A 228 -16.92 -15.76 -0.09
N GLY A 229 -18.23 -15.63 -0.28
CA GLY A 229 -19.26 -16.17 0.61
C GLY A 229 -19.27 -15.48 1.98
N ASP A 230 -19.56 -16.26 3.01
CA ASP A 230 -19.78 -15.76 4.37
C ASP A 230 -18.51 -15.54 5.18
N ARG A 231 -17.33 -15.74 4.58
CA ARG A 231 -16.06 -15.42 5.24
C ARG A 231 -15.95 -13.93 5.54
N CYS A 232 -15.40 -13.60 6.70
CA CYS A 232 -15.13 -12.24 7.12
C CYS A 232 -13.69 -12.12 7.65
N PHE A 233 -13.22 -10.92 7.94
CA PHE A 233 -11.85 -10.72 8.46
C PHE A 233 -11.59 -11.46 9.77
N ALA A 234 -12.60 -11.59 10.62
CA ALA A 234 -12.48 -12.27 11.92
C ALA A 234 -12.21 -13.78 11.81
N ASP A 235 -12.44 -14.39 10.64
CA ASP A 235 -12.19 -15.83 10.43
C ASP A 235 -10.72 -16.16 10.19
N PHE A 236 -9.87 -15.16 9.97
CA PHE A 236 -8.47 -15.36 9.63
C PHE A 236 -7.57 -15.21 10.84
N ALA A 237 -7.13 -16.33 11.41
CA ALA A 237 -6.12 -16.33 12.47
C ALA A 237 -4.84 -15.59 12.02
N ARG A 238 -4.03 -15.15 12.99
CA ARG A 238 -2.76 -14.45 12.74
C ARG A 238 -1.85 -15.18 11.75
N ALA A 239 -1.83 -16.51 11.77
CA ALA A 239 -1.05 -17.33 10.84
C ALA A 239 -1.58 -17.30 9.38
N ASP A 240 -2.80 -16.84 9.18
CA ASP A 240 -3.46 -16.76 7.87
C ASP A 240 -3.69 -15.32 7.41
N ARG A 241 -3.17 -14.35 8.15
CA ARG A 241 -3.26 -12.93 7.84
C ARG A 241 -1.86 -12.31 7.85
N LEU A 242 -1.45 -11.74 6.73
CA LEU A 242 -0.29 -10.87 6.62
C LEU A 242 -0.80 -9.44 6.55
N ALA A 243 -0.60 -8.67 7.61
CA ALA A 243 -0.95 -7.26 7.66
C ALA A 243 0.22 -6.41 7.13
N GLU A 244 -0.09 -5.27 6.52
CA GLU A 244 0.87 -4.29 6.00
C GLU A 244 2.00 -4.94 5.19
N MET A 245 1.61 -5.60 4.08
CA MET A 245 2.58 -6.24 3.20
C MET A 245 3.25 -5.20 2.30
N ASP A 246 4.43 -4.75 2.68
CA ASP A 246 5.26 -3.91 1.83
C ASP A 246 5.72 -4.65 0.59
N PHE A 247 5.70 -3.95 -0.55
CA PHE A 247 6.24 -4.47 -1.80
C PHE A 247 7.01 -3.39 -2.56
N GLU A 248 8.01 -3.83 -3.30
CA GLU A 248 8.67 -3.06 -4.35
C GLU A 248 8.68 -3.91 -5.62
N MET A 249 8.14 -3.38 -6.71
CA MET A 249 7.97 -4.09 -7.97
C MET A 249 8.63 -3.31 -9.10
N ALA A 250 9.52 -3.96 -9.86
CA ALA A 250 10.09 -3.39 -11.06
C ALA A 250 9.02 -3.28 -12.15
N LEU A 251 8.97 -2.12 -12.77
CA LEU A 251 8.23 -1.83 -13.99
C LEU A 251 9.21 -1.83 -15.18
N ALA A 252 8.69 -1.66 -16.38
CA ALA A 252 9.51 -1.42 -17.57
C ALA A 252 10.44 -0.22 -17.38
N ASP A 253 11.55 -0.19 -18.11
CA ASP A 253 12.42 0.97 -18.14
C ASP A 253 11.75 2.17 -18.83
N SER A 254 12.38 3.34 -18.76
CA SER A 254 11.84 4.57 -19.35
C SER A 254 11.69 4.53 -20.88
N THR A 255 12.40 3.63 -21.56
CA THR A 255 12.36 3.49 -23.04
C THR A 255 11.18 2.63 -23.48
N ALA A 256 10.72 1.72 -22.62
CA ALA A 256 9.57 0.84 -22.82
C ALA A 256 8.41 1.19 -21.89
N ALA A 257 8.33 2.42 -21.38
CA ALA A 257 7.36 2.83 -20.38
C ALA A 257 5.94 2.41 -20.75
N VAL A 258 5.30 1.67 -19.84
CA VAL A 258 3.90 1.29 -19.89
C VAL A 258 3.06 2.50 -19.46
N ARG A 259 1.87 2.65 -19.98
CA ARG A 259 0.95 3.73 -19.62
C ARG A 259 -0.28 3.19 -18.92
N ALA A 260 -0.97 4.01 -18.14
CA ALA A 260 -2.23 3.63 -17.53
C ALA A 260 -3.26 3.17 -18.57
N SER A 261 -3.26 3.78 -19.78
CA SER A 261 -4.10 3.35 -20.90
C SER A 261 -3.80 1.93 -21.41
N ASP A 262 -2.56 1.45 -21.24
CA ASP A 262 -2.23 0.05 -21.55
C ASP A 262 -2.90 -0.91 -20.56
N VAL A 263 -2.99 -0.53 -19.27
CA VAL A 263 -3.77 -1.27 -18.27
C VAL A 263 -5.25 -1.27 -18.65
N GLY A 264 -5.78 -0.12 -19.10
CA GLY A 264 -7.16 -0.01 -19.61
C GLY A 264 -7.42 -0.98 -20.76
N ARG A 265 -6.51 -1.10 -21.73
CA ARG A 265 -6.63 -2.08 -22.84
C ARG A 265 -6.64 -3.53 -22.33
N VAL A 266 -5.85 -3.86 -21.34
CA VAL A 266 -5.86 -5.19 -20.72
C VAL A 266 -7.20 -5.45 -20.03
N PHE A 267 -7.73 -4.48 -19.31
CA PHE A 267 -9.05 -4.59 -18.67
C PHE A 267 -10.15 -4.79 -19.73
N ALA A 268 -10.19 -3.95 -20.76
CA ALA A 268 -11.18 -4.06 -21.84
C ALA A 268 -11.12 -5.43 -22.56
N ALA A 269 -9.93 -6.02 -22.69
CA ALA A 269 -9.76 -7.29 -23.35
C ALA A 269 -10.13 -8.51 -22.49
N LEU A 270 -9.96 -8.42 -21.16
CA LEU A 270 -10.08 -9.59 -20.29
C LEU A 270 -11.29 -9.55 -19.35
N LEU A 271 -11.78 -8.36 -18.97
CA LEU A 271 -12.95 -8.26 -18.12
C LEU A 271 -14.23 -8.42 -18.96
N PRO A 272 -15.12 -9.32 -18.59
CA PRO A 272 -16.41 -9.45 -19.31
C PRO A 272 -17.27 -8.19 -19.09
N PRO A 273 -18.21 -7.88 -20.00
CA PRO A 273 -19.09 -6.71 -19.85
C PRO A 273 -19.92 -6.69 -18.55
N SER A 274 -20.12 -7.85 -17.92
CA SER A 274 -20.80 -8.00 -16.63
C SER A 274 -19.89 -7.71 -15.42
N ASP A 275 -18.57 -7.55 -15.63
CA ASP A 275 -17.65 -7.21 -14.55
C ASP A 275 -17.91 -5.76 -14.08
N PRO A 276 -18.04 -5.50 -12.77
CA PRO A 276 -18.32 -4.16 -12.27
C PRO A 276 -17.27 -3.12 -12.63
N LEU A 277 -16.04 -3.55 -12.92
CA LEU A 277 -14.93 -2.66 -13.28
C LEU A 277 -14.66 -2.61 -14.81
N HIS A 278 -15.47 -3.27 -15.63
CA HIS A 278 -15.29 -3.26 -17.09
C HIS A 278 -15.32 -1.81 -17.64
N GLY A 279 -16.26 -0.98 -17.18
CA GLY A 279 -16.39 0.42 -17.59
C GLY A 279 -15.19 1.30 -17.26
N TYR A 280 -14.44 0.96 -16.21
CA TYR A 280 -13.25 1.71 -15.80
C TYR A 280 -12.10 1.65 -16.83
N ALA A 281 -12.10 0.66 -17.70
CA ALA A 281 -11.14 0.57 -18.81
C ALA A 281 -11.16 1.82 -19.72
N ALA A 282 -12.34 2.40 -19.95
CA ALA A 282 -12.48 3.62 -20.73
C ALA A 282 -11.89 4.84 -20.02
N GLU A 283 -12.05 4.94 -18.71
CA GLU A 283 -11.48 6.03 -17.88
C GLU A 283 -9.95 6.02 -17.91
N LEU A 284 -9.32 4.83 -17.85
CA LEU A 284 -7.88 4.70 -17.98
C LEU A 284 -7.34 5.12 -19.34
N SER A 285 -8.18 5.15 -20.35
CA SER A 285 -7.83 5.60 -21.72
C SER A 285 -7.93 7.11 -21.89
N ASP A 286 -8.40 7.85 -20.89
CA ASP A 286 -8.46 9.31 -20.92
C ASP A 286 -7.04 9.90 -21.00
N PRO A 287 -6.80 10.92 -21.87
CA PRO A 287 -5.50 11.56 -22.01
C PRO A 287 -4.90 12.12 -20.70
N SER A 288 -5.74 12.48 -19.70
CA SER A 288 -5.27 12.92 -18.38
C SER A 288 -4.54 11.82 -17.62
N PHE A 289 -4.80 10.55 -17.97
CA PHE A 289 -4.11 9.36 -17.45
C PHE A 289 -2.89 8.94 -18.27
N ASP A 290 -2.46 9.73 -19.23
CA ASP A 290 -1.27 9.40 -20.02
C ASP A 290 0.03 9.55 -19.19
N ILE A 291 0.09 8.83 -18.07
CA ILE A 291 1.19 8.83 -17.12
C ILE A 291 2.05 7.59 -17.38
N PRO A 292 3.36 7.78 -17.64
CA PRO A 292 4.26 6.65 -17.81
C PRO A 292 4.44 5.91 -16.47
N LEU A 293 4.29 4.60 -16.52
CA LEU A 293 4.54 3.66 -15.44
C LEU A 293 5.89 2.98 -15.72
N ALA A 294 6.96 3.53 -15.17
CA ALA A 294 8.33 3.06 -15.41
C ALA A 294 9.15 3.09 -14.12
N GLY A 295 10.18 2.28 -14.05
CA GLY A 295 11.13 2.21 -12.94
C GLY A 295 10.68 1.28 -11.83
N LEU A 296 10.50 1.78 -10.62
CA LEU A 296 10.08 1.00 -9.45
C LEU A 296 8.76 1.55 -8.91
N ILE A 297 7.81 0.68 -8.64
CA ILE A 297 6.61 1.01 -7.88
C ILE A 297 6.66 0.32 -6.52
N ASN A 298 6.46 1.10 -5.47
CA ASN A 298 6.38 0.61 -4.11
C ASN A 298 5.00 0.90 -3.51
N GLY A 299 4.63 0.13 -2.51
CA GLY A 299 3.40 0.30 -1.76
C GLY A 299 3.30 -0.68 -0.61
N SER A 300 2.27 -0.53 0.19
CA SER A 300 1.85 -1.51 1.18
C SER A 300 0.45 -2.01 0.85
N ILE A 301 0.22 -3.31 1.05
CA ILE A 301 -1.09 -3.94 0.95
C ILE A 301 -1.58 -4.15 2.38
N ASP A 302 -2.72 -3.59 2.73
CA ASP A 302 -3.22 -3.57 4.11
C ASP A 302 -3.34 -4.97 4.71
N ALA A 303 -3.87 -5.93 3.93
CA ALA A 303 -3.86 -7.33 4.35
C ALA A 303 -3.84 -8.30 3.16
N VAL A 304 -3.11 -9.40 3.33
CA VAL A 304 -3.21 -10.60 2.49
C VAL A 304 -3.68 -11.76 3.35
N LEU A 305 -4.83 -12.33 3.00
CA LEU A 305 -5.52 -13.35 3.78
C LEU A 305 -5.42 -14.70 3.07
N ARG A 306 -5.12 -15.76 3.82
CA ARG A 306 -4.98 -17.10 3.28
C ARG A 306 -6.19 -17.98 3.58
N ILE A 307 -6.86 -18.43 2.54
CA ILE A 307 -7.92 -19.46 2.61
C ILE A 307 -7.26 -20.83 2.43
N ARG A 308 -7.24 -21.65 3.48
CA ARG A 308 -6.61 -22.98 3.48
C ARG A 308 -7.48 -24.06 2.85
N ASP A 309 -8.77 -24.02 3.13
CA ASP A 309 -9.73 -25.03 2.63
C ASP A 309 -10.37 -24.55 1.34
N THR A 310 -9.81 -24.97 0.22
CA THR A 310 -10.29 -24.59 -1.11
C THR A 310 -10.81 -25.77 -1.90
N GLY A 311 -10.72 -27.00 -1.38
CA GLY A 311 -11.02 -28.23 -2.14
C GLY A 311 -10.08 -28.47 -3.32
N ALA A 312 -9.27 -27.50 -3.72
CA ALA A 312 -8.36 -27.54 -4.87
C ALA A 312 -6.93 -27.98 -4.50
N GLY A 313 -6.67 -28.35 -3.25
CA GLY A 313 -5.36 -28.80 -2.75
C GLY A 313 -4.31 -27.68 -2.61
N ARG A 314 -4.61 -26.45 -3.02
CA ARG A 314 -3.74 -25.29 -2.85
C ARG A 314 -4.48 -24.17 -2.10
N PRO A 315 -3.84 -23.50 -1.14
CA PRO A 315 -4.43 -22.34 -0.48
C PRO A 315 -4.61 -21.20 -1.49
N ARG A 316 -5.64 -20.38 -1.27
CA ARG A 316 -5.90 -19.19 -2.07
C ARG A 316 -5.75 -17.95 -1.22
N LEU A 317 -5.32 -16.85 -1.84
CA LEU A 317 -5.08 -15.57 -1.20
C LEU A 317 -6.17 -14.57 -1.57
N VAL A 318 -6.63 -13.82 -0.58
CA VAL A 318 -7.47 -12.63 -0.76
C VAL A 318 -6.61 -11.41 -0.45
N ILE A 319 -6.60 -10.46 -1.35
CA ILE A 319 -5.96 -9.16 -1.15
C ILE A 319 -7.02 -8.24 -0.57
N ALA A 320 -6.75 -7.60 0.55
CA ALA A 320 -7.71 -6.73 1.21
C ALA A 320 -7.13 -5.34 1.45
N ASP A 321 -8.01 -4.35 1.36
CA ASP A 321 -7.70 -2.94 1.56
C ASP A 321 -8.84 -2.26 2.33
N TYR A 322 -8.50 -1.47 3.36
CA TYR A 322 -9.46 -0.81 4.23
C TYR A 322 -9.68 0.64 3.81
N LYS A 323 -10.92 1.02 3.55
CA LYS A 323 -11.27 2.37 3.10
C LYS A 323 -12.11 3.11 4.13
N THR A 324 -11.69 4.33 4.43
CA THR A 324 -12.36 5.21 5.40
C THR A 324 -13.16 6.33 4.74
N ASN A 325 -13.32 6.30 3.41
CA ASN A 325 -14.04 7.30 2.63
C ASN A 325 -15.45 7.54 3.13
N LYS A 326 -15.85 8.81 3.17
CA LYS A 326 -17.22 9.24 3.40
C LYS A 326 -17.92 9.41 2.06
N LEU A 327 -18.70 8.40 1.64
CA LEU A 327 -19.33 8.34 0.32
C LEU A 327 -20.66 9.08 0.23
N HIS A 328 -21.25 9.44 1.36
CA HIS A 328 -22.55 10.11 1.42
C HIS A 328 -22.40 11.60 1.65
N ARG A 329 -23.35 12.38 1.13
CA ARG A 329 -23.48 13.81 1.44
C ARG A 329 -23.97 14.00 2.88
N ALA A 330 -23.62 15.13 3.48
CA ALA A 330 -24.04 15.44 4.86
C ALA A 330 -25.58 15.53 5.03
N ASP A 331 -26.29 15.91 3.98
CA ASP A 331 -27.74 16.06 3.92
C ASP A 331 -28.48 14.83 3.39
N ALA A 332 -27.78 13.71 3.18
CA ALA A 332 -28.42 12.49 2.65
C ALA A 332 -29.44 11.90 3.63
N ALA A 333 -30.64 11.69 3.17
CA ALA A 333 -31.69 11.05 3.96
C ALA A 333 -31.38 9.57 4.29
N ARG A 334 -30.64 8.91 3.45
CA ARG A 334 -30.24 7.49 3.54
C ARG A 334 -28.76 7.29 3.27
N PRO A 335 -27.87 7.77 4.14
CA PRO A 335 -26.42 7.77 3.90
C PRO A 335 -25.82 6.38 3.71
N ALA A 336 -26.41 5.33 4.30
CA ALA A 336 -25.96 3.95 4.14
C ALA A 336 -26.10 3.42 2.70
N GLU A 337 -27.03 3.96 1.90
CA GLU A 337 -27.23 3.53 0.51
C GLU A 337 -26.04 3.87 -0.38
N ALA A 338 -25.26 4.90 -0.01
CA ALA A 338 -24.01 5.22 -0.70
C ALA A 338 -22.95 4.09 -0.61
N TYR A 339 -23.10 3.19 0.36
CA TYR A 339 -22.24 2.03 0.56
C TYR A 339 -22.84 0.72 0.02
N ALA A 340 -23.97 0.78 -0.68
CA ALA A 340 -24.48 -0.33 -1.48
C ALA A 340 -23.58 -0.54 -2.71
N HIS A 341 -23.70 -1.69 -3.36
CA HIS A 341 -22.77 -2.09 -4.44
C HIS A 341 -22.59 -1.01 -5.53
N ALA A 342 -23.66 -0.38 -5.98
CA ALA A 342 -23.57 0.67 -7.02
C ALA A 342 -22.75 1.88 -6.55
N GLY A 343 -22.94 2.33 -5.30
CA GLY A 343 -22.13 3.40 -4.72
C GLY A 343 -20.66 2.99 -4.54
N LEU A 344 -20.40 1.74 -4.16
CA LEU A 344 -19.03 1.23 -4.07
C LEU A 344 -18.35 1.16 -5.43
N VAL A 345 -19.04 0.72 -6.50
CA VAL A 345 -18.50 0.72 -7.87
C VAL A 345 -18.14 2.14 -8.31
N ALA A 346 -19.00 3.12 -8.04
CA ALA A 346 -18.74 4.53 -8.34
C ALA A 346 -17.50 5.04 -7.57
N ALA A 347 -17.41 4.76 -6.28
CA ALA A 347 -16.26 5.14 -5.44
C ALA A 347 -14.97 4.46 -5.89
N MET A 348 -15.03 3.19 -6.30
CA MET A 348 -13.87 2.48 -6.88
C MET A 348 -13.33 3.22 -8.10
N ALA A 349 -14.19 3.64 -9.02
CA ALA A 349 -13.80 4.38 -10.22
C ALA A 349 -13.26 5.78 -9.87
N GLU A 350 -14.01 6.56 -9.09
CA GLU A 350 -13.66 7.93 -8.72
C GLU A 350 -12.27 8.04 -8.06
N HIS A 351 -11.95 7.10 -7.17
CA HIS A 351 -10.67 7.09 -6.46
C HIS A 351 -9.58 6.23 -7.15
N HIS A 352 -9.84 5.73 -8.35
CA HIS A 352 -8.93 4.90 -9.14
C HIS A 352 -8.46 3.61 -8.44
N TYR A 353 -9.23 3.09 -7.50
CA TYR A 353 -8.91 1.86 -6.78
C TYR A 353 -8.77 0.62 -7.68
N PRO A 354 -9.43 0.50 -8.86
CA PRO A 354 -9.15 -0.62 -9.76
C PRO A 354 -7.72 -0.65 -10.29
N LEU A 355 -7.08 0.53 -10.49
CA LEU A 355 -5.65 0.60 -10.83
C LEU A 355 -4.77 0.16 -9.64
N GLN A 356 -5.14 0.53 -8.41
CA GLN A 356 -4.49 0.04 -7.19
C GLN A 356 -4.59 -1.48 -7.10
N ALA A 357 -5.79 -2.04 -7.29
CA ALA A 357 -6.03 -3.49 -7.30
C ALA A 357 -5.19 -4.22 -8.37
N ALA A 358 -5.03 -3.63 -9.56
CA ALA A 358 -4.17 -4.16 -10.61
C ALA A 358 -2.70 -4.24 -10.18
N VAL A 359 -2.19 -3.20 -9.52
CA VAL A 359 -0.83 -3.15 -8.98
C VAL A 359 -0.66 -4.18 -7.86
N TYR A 360 -1.56 -4.21 -6.90
CA TYR A 360 -1.51 -5.12 -5.75
C TYR A 360 -1.60 -6.59 -6.18
N GLY A 361 -2.58 -6.92 -7.03
CA GLY A 361 -2.73 -8.27 -7.55
C GLY A 361 -1.52 -8.73 -8.37
N THR A 362 -0.91 -7.82 -9.13
CA THR A 362 0.32 -8.13 -9.87
C THR A 362 1.52 -8.32 -8.94
N ALA A 363 1.65 -7.54 -7.89
CA ALA A 363 2.71 -7.70 -6.90
C ALA A 363 2.60 -9.06 -6.19
N VAL A 364 1.40 -9.43 -5.74
CA VAL A 364 1.13 -10.75 -5.13
C VAL A 364 1.36 -11.87 -6.13
N TYR A 365 0.90 -11.73 -7.39
CA TYR A 365 1.13 -12.71 -8.44
C TYR A 365 2.62 -12.95 -8.70
N ARG A 366 3.43 -11.89 -8.84
CA ARG A 366 4.88 -11.99 -9.04
C ARG A 366 5.58 -12.62 -7.85
N MET A 367 5.18 -12.26 -6.64
CA MET A 367 5.69 -12.87 -5.41
C MET A 367 5.39 -14.37 -5.38
N LEU A 368 4.14 -14.76 -5.64
CA LEU A 368 3.75 -16.16 -5.69
C LEU A 368 4.51 -16.94 -6.77
N ARG A 369 4.62 -16.39 -7.98
CA ARG A 369 5.35 -16.99 -9.07
C ARG A 369 6.83 -17.23 -8.72
N TRP A 370 7.45 -16.23 -8.08
CA TRP A 370 8.81 -16.38 -7.59
C TRP A 370 8.94 -17.46 -6.52
N ARG A 371 7.95 -17.58 -5.63
CA ARG A 371 7.95 -18.56 -4.54
C ARG A 371 7.61 -19.97 -4.99
N LEU A 372 6.70 -20.13 -5.93
CA LEU A 372 6.20 -21.42 -6.40
C LEU A 372 6.97 -21.99 -7.61
N GLY A 373 7.93 -21.25 -8.14
CA GLY A 373 8.76 -21.68 -9.27
C GLY A 373 7.98 -21.79 -10.59
N GLU A 374 7.93 -22.99 -11.17
CA GLU A 374 7.34 -23.20 -12.51
C GLU A 374 5.80 -23.17 -12.54
N ALA A 375 5.14 -23.35 -11.41
CA ALA A 375 3.68 -23.39 -11.35
C ALA A 375 3.09 -21.98 -11.54
N ASP A 376 2.11 -21.84 -12.43
CA ASP A 376 1.36 -20.58 -12.56
C ASP A 376 0.46 -20.39 -11.33
N PRO A 377 0.66 -19.33 -10.55
CA PRO A 377 -0.12 -19.06 -9.36
C PRO A 377 -1.39 -18.24 -9.61
N ALA A 378 -1.79 -17.99 -10.85
CA ALA A 378 -2.92 -17.11 -11.15
C ALA A 378 -4.20 -17.53 -10.41
N ASP A 379 -4.45 -18.83 -10.30
CA ASP A 379 -5.60 -19.38 -9.57
C ASP A 379 -5.47 -19.33 -8.05
N CYS A 380 -4.27 -19.03 -7.53
CA CYS A 380 -4.05 -18.86 -6.09
C CYS A 380 -4.57 -17.51 -5.58
N ILE A 381 -4.93 -16.54 -6.43
CA ILE A 381 -5.53 -15.29 -6.03
C ILE A 381 -7.04 -15.42 -6.07
N ALA A 382 -7.68 -15.51 -4.90
CA ALA A 382 -9.13 -15.71 -4.77
C ALA A 382 -9.92 -14.47 -5.15
N GLY A 383 -9.35 -13.29 -4.98
CA GLY A 383 -9.98 -12.01 -5.27
C GLY A 383 -9.35 -10.86 -4.50
N VAL A 384 -9.94 -9.69 -4.68
CA VAL A 384 -9.58 -8.45 -4.00
C VAL A 384 -10.82 -7.94 -3.25
N VAL A 385 -10.64 -7.51 -2.01
CA VAL A 385 -11.70 -6.97 -1.14
C VAL A 385 -11.34 -5.55 -0.76
N TYR A 386 -12.24 -4.61 -1.04
CA TYR A 386 -12.20 -3.25 -0.50
C TYR A 386 -13.28 -3.10 0.56
N ALA A 387 -12.87 -2.90 1.81
CA ALA A 387 -13.76 -2.74 2.93
C ALA A 387 -13.96 -1.26 3.25
N PHE A 388 -15.08 -0.68 2.82
CA PHE A 388 -15.48 0.68 3.16
C PHE A 388 -16.14 0.65 4.54
N ILE A 389 -15.34 0.79 5.59
CA ILE A 389 -15.71 0.51 6.98
C ILE A 389 -16.94 1.27 7.48
N ARG A 390 -17.19 2.46 6.96
CA ARG A 390 -18.39 3.26 7.34
C ARG A 390 -19.68 2.62 6.90
N GLY A 391 -19.63 1.80 5.84
CA GLY A 391 -20.79 1.11 5.27
C GLY A 391 -21.02 -0.29 5.80
N THR A 392 -20.04 -0.86 6.51
CA THR A 392 -20.14 -2.23 7.03
C THR A 392 -21.18 -2.36 8.15
N ARG A 393 -21.90 -3.49 8.20
CA ARG A 393 -23.05 -3.68 9.08
C ARG A 393 -22.95 -4.92 9.98
N GLY A 394 -21.83 -5.66 9.94
CA GLY A 394 -21.69 -6.93 10.63
C GLY A 394 -22.36 -8.09 9.90
N ALA A 395 -22.49 -9.22 10.57
CA ALA A 395 -23.03 -10.45 9.98
C ALA A 395 -24.47 -10.33 9.50
N ASP A 396 -25.29 -9.56 10.23
CA ASP A 396 -26.72 -9.39 9.95
C ASP A 396 -27.02 -8.20 9.01
N GLY A 397 -25.98 -7.61 8.42
CA GLY A 397 -26.11 -6.48 7.52
C GLY A 397 -26.88 -6.82 6.23
N PRO A 398 -27.45 -5.81 5.53
CA PRO A 398 -28.22 -6.02 4.32
C PRO A 398 -27.42 -6.71 3.23
N VAL A 399 -28.10 -7.58 2.48
CA VAL A 399 -27.57 -8.38 1.38
C VAL A 399 -28.43 -8.11 0.16
N ASP A 400 -27.83 -7.84 -0.98
CA ASP A 400 -28.55 -7.72 -2.23
C ASP A 400 -28.85 -9.11 -2.86
N ALA A 401 -29.63 -9.12 -3.95
CA ALA A 401 -30.01 -10.35 -4.66
C ALA A 401 -28.80 -11.16 -5.21
N ALA A 402 -27.63 -10.54 -5.32
CA ALA A 402 -26.40 -11.19 -5.75
C ALA A 402 -25.49 -11.61 -4.58
N GLY A 403 -25.98 -11.55 -3.35
CA GLY A 403 -25.22 -11.93 -2.15
C GLY A 403 -24.16 -10.91 -1.73
N ARG A 404 -24.22 -9.66 -2.24
CA ARG A 404 -23.23 -8.63 -1.92
C ARG A 404 -23.66 -7.85 -0.68
N ARG A 405 -22.67 -7.48 0.14
CA ARG A 405 -22.88 -6.79 1.41
C ARG A 405 -22.58 -5.29 1.29
N HIS A 406 -23.32 -4.46 2.02
CA HIS A 406 -22.99 -3.05 2.14
C HIS A 406 -21.59 -2.86 2.74
N GLY A 407 -20.83 -1.91 2.20
CA GLY A 407 -19.46 -1.61 2.63
C GLY A 407 -18.40 -2.61 2.14
N MET A 408 -18.80 -3.75 1.53
CA MET A 408 -17.86 -4.74 0.99
C MET A 408 -17.91 -4.75 -0.53
N PHE A 409 -16.82 -4.31 -1.16
CA PHE A 409 -16.62 -4.47 -2.59
C PHE A 409 -15.67 -5.64 -2.84
N VAL A 410 -16.19 -6.71 -3.44
CA VAL A 410 -15.40 -7.91 -3.77
C VAL A 410 -15.24 -7.99 -5.28
N TRP A 411 -13.99 -8.11 -5.72
CA TRP A 411 -13.66 -8.25 -7.12
C TRP A 411 -12.87 -9.54 -7.37
N GLN A 412 -13.37 -10.37 -8.24
CA GLN A 412 -12.74 -11.61 -8.67
C GLN A 412 -12.57 -11.59 -10.19
N PRO A 413 -11.51 -10.95 -10.70
CA PRO A 413 -11.26 -10.92 -12.13
C PRO A 413 -10.87 -12.30 -12.64
N PRO A 414 -10.96 -12.53 -13.96
CA PRO A 414 -10.43 -13.76 -14.58
C PRO A 414 -8.95 -13.95 -14.19
N PRO A 415 -8.52 -15.17 -13.81
CA PRO A 415 -7.14 -15.44 -13.40
C PRO A 415 -6.09 -15.00 -14.42
N ALA A 416 -6.44 -15.06 -15.72
CA ALA A 416 -5.59 -14.60 -16.83
C ALA A 416 -5.18 -13.11 -16.73
N LEU A 417 -5.87 -12.31 -15.92
CA LEU A 417 -5.54 -10.90 -15.72
C LEU A 417 -4.14 -10.72 -15.13
N TRP A 418 -3.80 -11.49 -14.10
CA TRP A 418 -2.56 -11.32 -13.35
C TRP A 418 -1.30 -11.58 -14.18
N PRO A 419 -1.17 -12.71 -14.90
CA PRO A 419 -0.03 -12.93 -15.79
C PRO A 419 0.04 -11.90 -16.92
N ARG A 420 -1.10 -11.41 -17.41
CA ARG A 420 -1.14 -10.40 -18.47
C ARG A 420 -0.64 -9.05 -17.97
N LEU A 421 -1.10 -8.59 -16.80
CA LEU A 421 -0.61 -7.36 -16.16
C LEU A 421 0.87 -7.48 -15.79
N SER A 422 1.31 -8.65 -15.29
CA SER A 422 2.72 -8.87 -14.96
C SER A 422 3.64 -8.71 -16.16
N ARG A 423 3.24 -9.22 -17.33
CA ARG A 423 3.99 -9.04 -18.60
C ARG A 423 3.93 -7.57 -19.04
N LEU A 424 2.75 -6.96 -19.01
CA LEU A 424 2.60 -5.55 -19.34
C LEU A 424 3.55 -4.69 -18.51
N PHE A 425 3.56 -4.83 -17.19
CA PHE A 425 4.45 -4.06 -16.30
C PHE A 425 5.94 -4.39 -16.49
N ALA A 426 6.28 -5.51 -17.12
CA ALA A 426 7.64 -5.81 -17.55
C ALA A 426 8.01 -5.20 -18.91
N GLY A 427 7.07 -4.52 -19.60
CA GLY A 427 7.30 -3.85 -20.87
C GLY A 427 6.73 -4.57 -22.10
N ASP A 428 6.11 -5.74 -21.91
CA ASP A 428 5.44 -6.45 -23.00
C ASP A 428 4.11 -5.75 -23.33
N ARG A 429 4.11 -4.97 -24.39
CA ARG A 429 2.90 -4.26 -24.84
C ARG A 429 1.80 -5.23 -25.30
N PRO A 430 0.51 -4.83 -25.14
CA PRO A 430 -0.63 -5.63 -25.58
C PRO A 430 -0.65 -5.85 -27.09
#